data_3e40c731a0f7df6b85a8dd34b62963dc
#
_entry.id   3e40c731a0f7df6b85a8dd34b62963dc
#
_cell.length_a   1.000
_cell.length_b   1.000
_cell.length_c   1.000
_cell.angle_alpha   90.00
_cell.angle_beta   90.00
_cell.angle_gamma   90.00
#
_symmetry.space_group_name_H-M   'P 1'
#
loop_
_entity.id
_entity.type
_entity.pdbx_description
1 polymer ?
#
loop_
_entity_poly.entity_id
_entity_poly.type
_entity_poly.pdbx_seq_one_letter_code
_entity_poly.pdbx_strand_id
1 'polypeptide(L)'
;MTRLLAWTNDAWADYVYWQGQDKKTLKRINKLITDTKRSPFEGIGKPEPLKENLSGFWSRRVDESNRLVYTVSDSHITVISCRYHY
;
A
#
# COMPACT_ATOMS: atom_id res chain seq x y z
N MET A 1 -12.22 6.95 14.49
CA MET A 1 -10.84 7.13 14.93
C MET A 1 -9.88 6.89 13.77
N THR A 2 -8.90 7.78 13.58
CA THR A 2 -7.96 7.68 12.49
C THR A 2 -6.84 6.72 12.84
N ARG A 3 -6.54 5.78 11.94
CA ARG A 3 -5.43 4.85 12.13
C ARG A 3 -4.10 5.55 11.82
N LEU A 4 -3.05 5.13 12.49
CA LEU A 4 -1.69 5.58 12.22
C LEU A 4 -1.15 4.84 11.01
N LEU A 5 -0.30 5.52 10.26
CA LEU A 5 0.38 4.91 9.11
C LEU A 5 1.75 4.41 9.54
N ALA A 6 2.04 3.15 9.28
CA ALA A 6 3.31 2.54 9.59
C ALA A 6 3.91 1.90 8.33
N TRP A 7 5.22 1.68 8.35
CA TRP A 7 5.97 1.12 7.23
C TRP A 7 6.92 0.04 7.73
N THR A 8 7.01 -1.06 7.00
CA THR A 8 8.14 -1.97 7.20
C THR A 8 9.39 -1.31 6.60
N ASN A 9 10.55 -1.81 6.96
CA ASN A 9 11.81 -1.30 6.38
C ASN A 9 11.84 -1.49 4.86
N ASP A 10 11.34 -2.62 4.37
CA ASP A 10 11.29 -2.90 2.94
C ASP A 10 10.33 -1.96 2.22
N ALA A 11 9.17 -1.71 2.81
CA ALA A 11 8.19 -0.78 2.24
C ALA A 11 8.74 0.64 2.19
N TRP A 12 9.44 1.06 3.22
CA TRP A 12 10.07 2.38 3.25
C TRP A 12 11.13 2.49 2.16
N ALA A 13 11.95 1.44 1.98
CA ALA A 13 12.95 1.42 0.90
C ALA A 13 12.28 1.52 -0.47
N ASP A 14 11.16 0.83 -0.68
CA ASP A 14 10.39 0.94 -1.92
C ASP A 14 9.91 2.36 -2.16
N TYR A 15 9.38 2.99 -1.12
CA TYR A 15 8.86 4.35 -1.22
C TYR A 15 9.96 5.35 -1.56
N VAL A 16 11.12 5.23 -0.93
CA VAL A 16 12.29 6.07 -1.22
C VAL A 16 12.77 5.85 -2.66
N TYR A 17 12.75 4.59 -3.13
CA TYR A 17 13.09 4.28 -4.52
C TYR A 17 12.25 5.10 -5.51
N TRP A 18 10.92 5.13 -5.29
CA TRP A 18 10.03 5.87 -6.18
C TRP A 18 10.29 7.37 -6.16
N GLN A 19 10.72 7.92 -5.05
CA GLN A 19 11.01 9.36 -4.94
C GLN A 19 12.12 9.78 -5.90
N GLY A 20 13.09 8.91 -6.16
CA GLY A 20 14.20 9.19 -7.07
C GLY A 20 13.99 8.66 -8.46
N GLN A 21 12.98 7.84 -8.70
CA GLN A 21 12.85 7.10 -9.96
C GLN A 21 11.69 7.56 -10.83
N ASP A 22 10.51 7.80 -10.24
CA ASP A 22 9.31 8.10 -11.02
C ASP A 22 8.30 8.88 -10.18
N LYS A 23 8.22 10.18 -10.45
CA LYS A 23 7.32 11.06 -9.70
C LYS A 23 5.85 10.75 -9.95
N LYS A 24 5.50 10.25 -11.12
CA LYS A 24 4.12 9.90 -11.44
C LYS A 24 3.67 8.71 -10.61
N THR A 25 4.52 7.70 -10.50
CA THR A 25 4.25 6.53 -9.66
C THR A 25 4.18 6.92 -8.19
N LEU A 26 5.07 7.80 -7.74
CA LEU A 26 5.04 8.30 -6.37
C LEU A 26 3.71 8.98 -6.05
N LYS A 27 3.22 9.84 -6.93
CA LYS A 27 1.92 10.50 -6.75
C LYS A 27 0.79 9.50 -6.65
N ARG A 28 0.82 8.45 -7.47
CA ARG A 28 -0.19 7.39 -7.44
C ARG A 28 -0.17 6.67 -6.11
N ILE A 29 1.01 6.33 -5.62
CA ILE A 29 1.18 5.65 -4.32
C ILE A 29 0.65 6.55 -3.20
N ASN A 30 1.00 7.83 -3.20
CA ASN A 30 0.51 8.78 -2.20
C ASN A 30 -1.01 8.86 -2.19
N LYS A 31 -1.62 8.86 -3.37
CA LYS A 31 -3.07 8.88 -3.50
C LYS A 31 -3.71 7.61 -2.95
N LEU A 32 -3.12 6.46 -3.25
CA LEU A 32 -3.59 5.18 -2.73
C LEU A 32 -3.50 5.13 -1.22
N ILE A 33 -2.41 5.59 -0.64
CA ILE A 33 -2.23 5.61 0.82
C ILE A 33 -3.27 6.51 1.48
N THR A 34 -3.48 7.68 0.93
CA THR A 34 -4.49 8.62 1.47
C THR A 34 -5.88 7.98 1.45
N ASP A 35 -6.23 7.32 0.34
CA ASP A 35 -7.52 6.67 0.22
C ASP A 35 -7.65 5.47 1.16
N THR A 36 -6.56 4.71 1.31
CA THR A 36 -6.51 3.55 2.23
C THR A 36 -6.71 3.98 3.69
N LYS A 37 -6.13 5.10 4.08
CA LYS A 37 -6.29 5.62 5.44
C LYS A 37 -7.75 5.98 5.72
N ARG A 38 -8.46 6.47 4.72
CA ARG A 38 -9.86 6.84 4.84
C ARG A 38 -10.78 5.62 4.79
N SER A 39 -10.52 4.70 3.86
CA SER A 39 -11.36 3.53 3.60
C SER A 39 -10.47 2.33 3.29
N PRO A 40 -10.05 1.55 4.32
CA PRO A 40 -9.03 0.51 4.12
C PRO A 40 -9.43 -0.63 3.20
N PHE A 41 -10.73 -0.89 3.04
CA PHE A 41 -11.22 -2.08 2.36
C PHE A 41 -11.94 -1.79 1.05
N GLU A 42 -12.06 -0.52 0.68
CA GLU A 42 -12.72 -0.13 -0.57
C GLU A 42 -12.12 1.17 -1.09
N GLY A 43 -12.36 1.47 -2.35
CA GLY A 43 -11.90 2.70 -2.95
C GLY A 43 -11.03 2.48 -4.19
N ILE A 44 -10.09 3.39 -4.43
CA ILE A 44 -9.31 3.38 -5.67
C ILE A 44 -8.26 2.26 -5.65
N GLY A 45 -7.83 1.83 -6.84
CA GLY A 45 -6.80 0.80 -6.97
C GLY A 45 -7.30 -0.62 -6.79
N LYS A 46 -8.62 -0.83 -6.76
CA LYS A 46 -9.22 -2.17 -6.62
C LYS A 46 -8.67 -2.92 -5.41
N PRO A 47 -8.90 -2.44 -4.19
CA PRO A 47 -8.41 -3.14 -3.00
C PRO A 47 -9.01 -4.54 -2.93
N GLU A 48 -8.15 -5.52 -2.65
CA GLU A 48 -8.56 -6.92 -2.52
C GLU A 48 -7.77 -7.62 -1.43
N PRO A 49 -8.43 -8.53 -0.69
CA PRO A 49 -7.71 -9.33 0.30
C PRO A 49 -6.90 -10.41 -0.39
N LEU A 50 -5.72 -10.67 0.14
CA LEU A 50 -4.85 -11.75 -0.33
C LEU A 50 -5.21 -13.04 0.37
N LYS A 51 -4.78 -14.16 -0.21
CA LYS A 51 -5.20 -15.49 0.23
C LYS A 51 -4.01 -16.35 0.66
N GLU A 52 -4.32 -17.52 1.21
CA GLU A 52 -3.34 -18.53 1.62
C GLU A 52 -2.34 -17.96 2.62
N ASN A 53 -1.05 -18.12 2.36
CA ASN A 53 0.00 -17.65 3.27
C ASN A 53 0.08 -16.12 3.38
N LEU A 54 -0.66 -15.40 2.54
CA LEU A 54 -0.75 -13.94 2.60
C LEU A 54 -2.09 -13.47 3.18
N SER A 55 -2.83 -14.39 3.80
CA SER A 55 -4.09 -14.07 4.45
C SER A 55 -3.90 -12.98 5.50
N GLY A 56 -4.79 -12.00 5.51
CA GLY A 56 -4.67 -10.84 6.40
C GLY A 56 -4.03 -9.63 5.73
N PHE A 57 -3.41 -9.83 4.58
CA PHE A 57 -2.85 -8.74 3.79
C PHE A 57 -3.86 -8.31 2.74
N TRP A 58 -3.75 -7.04 2.34
CA TRP A 58 -4.55 -6.43 1.28
C TRP A 58 -3.63 -5.83 0.23
N SER A 59 -4.13 -5.71 -1.01
CA SER A 59 -3.37 -5.03 -2.04
C SER A 59 -4.23 -4.08 -2.84
N ARG A 60 -3.61 -3.03 -3.35
CA ARG A 60 -4.20 -2.10 -4.31
C ARG A 60 -3.25 -1.94 -5.49
N ARG A 61 -3.81 -1.72 -6.66
CA ARG A 61 -3.00 -1.54 -7.87
C ARG A 61 -2.36 -0.17 -7.92
N VAL A 62 -1.04 -0.15 -8.00
CA VAL A 62 -0.28 1.06 -8.34
C VAL A 62 -0.30 1.24 -9.86
N ASP A 63 0.11 0.18 -10.57
CA ASP A 63 0.08 0.09 -12.03
C ASP A 63 0.05 -1.40 -12.42
N GLU A 64 0.33 -1.72 -13.68
CA GLU A 64 0.30 -3.10 -14.15
C GLU A 64 1.35 -3.99 -13.47
N SER A 65 2.45 -3.42 -13.03
CA SER A 65 3.59 -4.17 -12.50
C SER A 65 3.77 -4.03 -10.99
N ASN A 66 3.11 -3.08 -10.36
CA ASN A 66 3.36 -2.75 -8.96
C ASN A 66 2.08 -2.72 -8.16
N ARG A 67 2.21 -3.16 -6.90
CA ARG A 67 1.10 -3.20 -5.94
C ARG A 67 1.49 -2.51 -4.66
N LEU A 68 0.51 -1.88 -4.03
CA LEU A 68 0.61 -1.43 -2.64
C LEU A 68 0.02 -2.55 -1.78
N VAL A 69 0.88 -3.19 -0.97
CA VAL A 69 0.46 -4.27 -0.06
C VAL A 69 0.48 -3.72 1.36
N TYR A 70 -0.58 -3.98 2.11
CA TYR A 70 -0.73 -3.41 3.44
C TYR A 70 -1.54 -4.33 4.35
N THR A 71 -1.40 -4.10 5.65
CA THR A 71 -2.23 -4.75 6.67
C THR A 71 -3.01 -3.68 7.41
N VAL A 72 -4.13 -4.08 8.01
CA VAL A 72 -5.01 -3.18 8.76
C VAL A 72 -5.27 -3.76 10.14
N SER A 73 -5.03 -2.97 11.16
CA SER A 73 -5.45 -3.28 12.52
C SER A 73 -6.34 -2.15 13.02
N ASP A 74 -6.84 -2.25 14.24
CA ASP A 74 -7.68 -1.19 14.81
C ASP A 74 -6.91 0.14 14.93
N SER A 75 -5.61 0.07 15.12
CA SER A 75 -4.78 1.26 15.39
C SER A 75 -3.92 1.70 14.21
N HIS A 76 -3.60 0.80 13.28
CA HIS A 76 -2.61 1.07 12.24
C HIS A 76 -3.01 0.55 10.87
N ILE A 77 -2.52 1.24 9.85
CA ILE A 77 -2.35 0.68 8.51
C ILE A 77 -0.84 0.57 8.33
N THR A 78 -0.36 -0.64 8.05
CA THR A 78 1.07 -0.89 7.87
C THR A 78 1.34 -1.24 6.42
N VAL A 79 2.16 -0.44 5.75
CA VAL A 79 2.56 -0.71 4.36
C VAL A 79 3.66 -1.76 4.39
N ILE A 80 3.44 -2.84 3.65
CA ILE A 80 4.35 -4.00 3.59
C ILE A 80 5.27 -3.90 2.38
N SER A 81 4.74 -3.42 1.25
CA SER A 81 5.52 -3.16 0.05
C SER A 81 4.74 -2.21 -0.86
N CYS A 82 5.46 -1.52 -1.75
CA CYS A 82 4.82 -0.71 -2.77
C CYS A 82 5.59 -0.76 -4.10
N ARG A 83 6.27 -1.87 -4.33
CA ARG A 83 7.00 -2.13 -5.55
C ARG A 83 6.88 -3.61 -5.89
N TYR A 84 6.78 -3.92 -7.19
CA TYR A 84 6.61 -5.28 -7.70
C TYR A 84 5.27 -5.92 -7.37
N HIS A 85 5.08 -7.10 -7.86
CA HIS A 85 4.04 -8.05 -7.47
C HIS A 85 4.57 -8.93 -6.35
N TYR A 86 3.64 -9.49 -5.64
CA TYR A 86 3.92 -10.57 -4.71
C TYR A 86 3.56 -11.89 -5.38
#